data_152c42bea4594bb83cecdcbe4bb73a66
#
_entry.id   152c42bea4594bb83cecdcbe4bb73a66
#
_cell.length_a   1.000
_cell.length_b   1.000
_cell.length_c   1.000
_cell.angle_alpha   90.00
_cell.angle_beta   90.00
_cell.angle_gamma   90.00
#
_symmetry.space_group_name_H-M   'P 1'
#
loop_
_entity.id
_entity.type
_entity.pdbx_description
1 polymer ?
#
loop_
_entity_poly.entity_id
_entity_poly.type
_entity_poly.pdbx_seq_one_letter_code
_entity_poly.pdbx_strand_id
1 'polypeptide(L)'
;MKITRTALPGVMVLSAPIFRDSRGAFQETFNLHKMEELGLPSVWVQDNFSVSSRNVLRGIHYQITQPQGKLIRVTHGAVFDVAVDLRKSSPAFGRYFTIELTSESGEMLWIPPGFGHAFLAMTDQVGFAYKVTDYYSPAAERTILWNDPEIGIPWPVGPDTVVVSEKDREIGRAHV
;
A
#
# COMPACT_ATOMS: atom_id res chain seq x y z
N MET A 1 14.30 0.38 14.15
CA MET A 1 13.55 0.64 12.90
C MET A 1 14.15 1.85 12.22
N LYS A 2 14.21 1.89 10.90
CA LYS A 2 14.77 3.01 10.12
C LYS A 2 13.73 3.47 9.11
N ILE A 3 13.76 4.77 8.74
CA ILE A 3 12.94 5.34 7.67
C ILE A 3 13.83 5.73 6.49
N THR A 4 13.37 5.40 5.29
CA THR A 4 13.85 5.94 4.03
C THR A 4 12.73 6.76 3.38
N ARG A 5 12.99 8.05 3.14
CA ARG A 5 12.05 8.92 2.42
C ARG A 5 12.06 8.57 0.94
N THR A 6 10.89 8.52 0.33
CA THR A 6 10.74 8.26 -1.11
C THR A 6 10.73 9.56 -1.91
N ALA A 7 10.72 9.44 -3.24
CA ALA A 7 10.54 10.58 -4.13
C ALA A 7 9.13 11.19 -4.06
N LEU A 8 8.14 10.45 -3.51
CA LEU A 8 6.78 10.92 -3.34
C LEU A 8 6.58 11.48 -1.93
N PRO A 9 6.37 12.80 -1.75
CA PRO A 9 6.36 13.44 -0.45
C PRO A 9 5.33 12.85 0.53
N GLY A 10 5.81 12.38 1.68
CA GLY A 10 5.00 11.77 2.73
C GLY A 10 4.98 10.25 2.72
N VAL A 11 5.25 9.61 1.57
CA VAL A 11 5.40 8.15 1.47
C VAL A 11 6.80 7.76 1.97
N MET A 12 6.88 6.76 2.83
CA MET A 12 8.12 6.33 3.46
C MET A 12 8.24 4.80 3.49
N VAL A 13 9.46 4.31 3.27
CA VAL A 13 9.81 2.90 3.49
C VAL A 13 10.39 2.78 4.88
N LEU A 14 9.84 1.87 5.67
CA LEU A 14 10.32 1.52 7.00
C LEU A 14 11.04 0.17 6.92
N SER A 15 12.24 0.10 7.48
CA SER A 15 13.00 -1.16 7.59
C SER A 15 13.14 -1.55 9.06
N ALA A 16 12.71 -2.75 9.41
CA ALA A 16 12.87 -3.33 10.73
C ALA A 16 13.84 -4.53 10.68
N PRO A 17 14.72 -4.70 11.68
CA PRO A 17 15.63 -5.83 11.72
C PRO A 17 14.86 -7.17 11.74
N ILE A 18 15.36 -8.13 10.98
CA ILE A 18 14.91 -9.52 11.03
C ILE A 18 16.01 -10.33 11.75
N PHE A 19 15.64 -10.99 12.83
CA PHE A 19 16.52 -11.88 13.60
C PHE A 19 16.27 -13.32 13.17
N ARG A 20 17.29 -13.98 12.63
CA ARG A 20 17.18 -15.35 12.10
C ARG A 20 18.03 -16.30 12.94
N ASP A 21 17.47 -17.48 13.26
CA ASP A 21 18.16 -18.59 13.90
C ASP A 21 17.64 -19.94 13.37
N SER A 22 18.05 -21.06 14.00
CA SER A 22 17.63 -22.42 13.60
C SER A 22 16.12 -22.68 13.71
N ARG A 23 15.37 -21.83 14.41
CA ARG A 23 13.90 -21.92 14.56
C ARG A 23 13.14 -21.12 13.52
N GLY A 24 13.82 -20.24 12.75
CA GLY A 24 13.21 -19.37 11.75
C GLY A 24 13.60 -17.91 11.91
N ALA A 25 12.62 -17.01 11.81
CA ALA A 25 12.84 -15.57 11.83
C ALA A 25 11.88 -14.87 12.81
N PHE A 26 12.38 -13.86 13.49
CA PHE A 26 11.59 -12.94 14.33
C PHE A 26 11.78 -11.50 13.86
N GLN A 27 10.71 -10.74 13.81
CA GLN A 27 10.71 -9.33 13.48
C GLN A 27 9.68 -8.57 14.31
N GLU A 28 10.07 -7.45 14.92
CA GLU A 28 9.09 -6.50 15.47
C GLU A 28 8.51 -5.67 14.30
N THR A 29 7.26 -5.90 13.98
CA THR A 29 6.60 -5.27 12.83
C THR A 29 5.79 -4.02 13.19
N PHE A 30 5.53 -3.80 14.47
CA PHE A 30 4.85 -2.62 14.97
C PHE A 30 5.22 -2.35 16.44
N ASN A 31 5.52 -1.11 16.74
CA ASN A 31 5.74 -0.63 18.11
C ASN A 31 5.33 0.85 18.13
N LEU A 32 4.28 1.19 18.88
CA LEU A 32 3.69 2.53 18.85
C LEU A 32 4.71 3.61 19.21
N HIS A 33 5.52 3.42 20.26
CA HIS A 33 6.54 4.41 20.64
C HIS A 33 7.54 4.67 19.52
N LYS A 34 7.99 3.59 18.83
CA LYS A 34 8.90 3.75 17.69
C LYS A 34 8.24 4.44 16.50
N MET A 35 6.94 4.22 16.27
CA MET A 35 6.20 4.93 15.22
C MET A 35 6.12 6.43 15.54
N GLU A 36 5.80 6.79 16.79
CA GLU A 36 5.76 8.18 17.24
C GLU A 36 7.15 8.87 17.16
N GLU A 37 8.22 8.21 17.57
CA GLU A 37 9.60 8.69 17.43
C GLU A 37 9.98 8.96 15.96
N LEU A 38 9.41 8.20 15.04
CA LEU A 38 9.61 8.33 13.59
C LEU A 38 8.68 9.39 12.95
N GLY A 39 7.81 10.02 13.73
CA GLY A 39 6.85 11.02 13.25
C GLY A 39 5.63 10.43 12.55
N LEU A 40 5.35 9.15 12.75
CA LEU A 40 4.14 8.49 12.25
C LEU A 40 2.96 8.69 13.23
N PRO A 41 1.71 8.47 12.79
CA PRO A 41 0.55 8.63 13.64
C PRO A 41 0.59 7.78 14.92
N SER A 42 0.03 8.31 16.00
CA SER A 42 -0.17 7.60 17.27
C SER A 42 -1.48 6.81 17.34
N VAL A 43 -2.40 7.02 16.37
CA VAL A 43 -3.71 6.38 16.34
C VAL A 43 -3.77 5.39 15.19
N TRP A 44 -4.05 4.12 15.53
CA TRP A 44 -4.23 3.01 14.60
C TRP A 44 -5.47 2.24 15.02
N VAL A 45 -6.48 2.19 14.17
CA VAL A 45 -7.83 1.78 14.57
C VAL A 45 -8.29 0.45 13.98
N GLN A 46 -7.65 -0.03 12.93
CA GLN A 46 -8.06 -1.26 12.26
C GLN A 46 -6.86 -1.97 11.61
N ASP A 47 -6.83 -3.30 11.74
CA ASP A 47 -5.92 -4.19 11.04
C ASP A 47 -6.66 -4.97 9.96
N ASN A 48 -6.03 -5.13 8.82
CA ASN A 48 -6.55 -5.89 7.70
C ASN A 48 -5.53 -6.92 7.22
N PHE A 49 -6.04 -8.05 6.76
CA PHE A 49 -5.23 -9.11 6.14
C PHE A 49 -5.95 -9.68 4.93
N SER A 50 -5.21 -9.90 3.85
CA SER A 50 -5.71 -10.58 2.66
C SER A 50 -4.73 -11.61 2.14
N VAL A 51 -5.26 -12.62 1.46
CA VAL A 51 -4.49 -13.57 0.67
C VAL A 51 -4.88 -13.40 -0.79
N SER A 52 -3.89 -13.37 -1.68
CA SER A 52 -4.09 -13.17 -3.11
C SER A 52 -3.22 -14.14 -3.91
N SER A 53 -3.77 -14.65 -5.00
CA SER A 53 -3.03 -15.44 -5.97
C SER A 53 -2.22 -14.53 -6.90
N ARG A 54 -1.24 -15.10 -7.61
CA ARG A 54 -0.46 -14.38 -8.63
C ARG A 54 -1.35 -13.61 -9.60
N ASN A 55 -0.91 -12.43 -9.99
CA ASN A 55 -1.57 -11.50 -10.91
C ASN A 55 -2.88 -10.88 -10.39
N VAL A 56 -3.30 -11.17 -9.16
CA VAL A 56 -4.40 -10.41 -8.55
C VAL A 56 -3.91 -9.01 -8.25
N LEU A 57 -4.63 -8.03 -8.79
CA LEU A 57 -4.44 -6.61 -8.51
C LEU A 57 -5.63 -6.11 -7.68
N ARG A 58 -5.33 -5.35 -6.63
CA ARG A 58 -6.33 -4.67 -5.80
C ARG A 58 -6.02 -3.19 -5.76
N GLY A 59 -6.99 -2.36 -6.10
CA GLY A 59 -6.86 -0.89 -6.09
C GLY A 59 -7.11 -0.28 -7.47
N ILE A 60 -6.91 0.98 -7.62
CA ILE A 60 -6.34 2.00 -6.71
C ILE A 60 -7.47 2.50 -5.78
N HIS A 61 -7.38 2.20 -4.49
CA HIS A 61 -8.43 2.50 -3.52
C HIS A 61 -8.07 3.69 -2.64
N TYR A 62 -9.04 4.55 -2.37
CA TYR A 62 -8.93 5.66 -1.42
C TYR A 62 -10.29 5.99 -0.81
N GLN A 63 -10.32 6.78 0.27
CA GLN A 63 -11.55 7.30 0.88
C GLN A 63 -11.59 8.83 0.78
N ILE A 64 -12.74 9.37 0.33
CA ILE A 64 -12.96 10.82 0.18
C ILE A 64 -13.27 11.51 1.51
N THR A 65 -13.88 10.78 2.44
CA THR A 65 -14.04 11.16 3.84
C THR A 65 -13.39 10.09 4.70
N GLN A 66 -12.91 10.42 5.89
CA GLN A 66 -12.14 9.52 6.76
C GLN A 66 -10.92 8.92 6.00
N PRO A 67 -10.05 9.76 5.40
CA PRO A 67 -8.94 9.26 4.61
C PRO A 67 -7.96 8.47 5.46
N GLN A 68 -7.68 7.24 5.07
CA GLN A 68 -6.84 6.31 5.81
C GLN A 68 -5.36 6.48 5.46
N GLY A 69 -4.52 6.69 6.48
CA GLY A 69 -3.10 6.35 6.39
C GLY A 69 -2.93 4.85 6.52
N LYS A 70 -1.96 4.27 5.81
CA LYS A 70 -1.75 2.81 5.75
C LYS A 70 -0.30 2.46 6.05
N LEU A 71 -0.09 1.54 7.00
CA LEU A 71 1.21 0.89 7.22
C LEU A 71 1.12 -0.55 6.72
N ILE A 72 1.83 -0.84 5.66
CA ILE A 72 1.70 -2.03 4.83
C ILE A 72 2.91 -2.93 5.03
N ARG A 73 2.69 -4.24 5.05
CA ARG A 73 3.75 -5.26 4.97
C ARG A 73 3.27 -6.51 4.23
N VAL A 74 4.21 -7.19 3.59
CA VAL A 74 4.00 -8.52 3.03
C VAL A 74 4.39 -9.56 4.08
N THR A 75 3.49 -10.50 4.36
CA THR A 75 3.72 -11.59 5.33
C THR A 75 4.17 -12.87 4.67
N HIS A 76 3.86 -13.02 3.37
CA HIS A 76 4.24 -14.13 2.52
C HIS A 76 4.28 -13.70 1.06
N GLY A 77 5.29 -14.13 0.30
CA GLY A 77 5.44 -13.81 -1.11
C GLY A 77 5.94 -12.39 -1.38
N ALA A 78 5.56 -11.84 -2.52
CA ALA A 78 6.00 -10.54 -3.02
C ALA A 78 4.86 -9.80 -3.73
N VAL A 79 4.85 -8.47 -3.64
CA VAL A 79 3.95 -7.57 -4.37
C VAL A 79 4.71 -6.46 -5.08
N PHE A 80 4.15 -5.98 -6.18
CA PHE A 80 4.45 -4.66 -6.72
C PHE A 80 3.42 -3.70 -6.12
N ASP A 81 3.87 -2.84 -5.20
CA ASP A 81 3.02 -1.93 -4.43
C ASP A 81 3.08 -0.51 -5.00
N VAL A 82 1.96 0.20 -4.98
CA VAL A 82 1.79 1.51 -5.63
C VAL A 82 1.05 2.47 -4.72
N ALA A 83 1.64 3.62 -4.46
CA ALA A 83 1.00 4.77 -3.85
C ALA A 83 0.85 5.90 -4.87
N VAL A 84 -0.33 6.53 -4.96
CA VAL A 84 -0.63 7.66 -5.85
C VAL A 84 -1.04 8.87 -5.02
N ASP A 85 -0.42 10.02 -5.23
CA ASP A 85 -0.82 11.26 -4.54
C ASP A 85 -2.11 11.83 -5.13
N LEU A 86 -3.20 11.79 -4.38
CA LEU A 86 -4.51 12.28 -4.78
C LEU A 86 -4.91 13.59 -4.08
N ARG A 87 -3.98 14.21 -3.37
CA ARG A 87 -4.20 15.48 -2.66
C ARG A 87 -4.13 16.64 -3.65
N LYS A 88 -5.27 17.26 -3.96
CA LYS A 88 -5.39 18.35 -4.97
C LYS A 88 -4.45 19.53 -4.73
N SER A 89 -4.10 19.83 -3.48
CA SER A 89 -3.16 20.91 -3.14
C SER A 89 -1.69 20.49 -3.17
N SER A 90 -1.39 19.22 -3.44
CA SER A 90 -0.01 18.72 -3.49
C SER A 90 0.67 19.07 -4.81
N PRO A 91 1.92 19.53 -4.79
CA PRO A 91 2.71 19.69 -6.02
C PRO A 91 3.04 18.36 -6.72
N ALA A 92 2.78 17.24 -6.03
CA ALA A 92 2.95 15.89 -6.55
C ALA A 92 1.61 15.22 -6.92
N PHE A 93 0.51 15.99 -7.02
CA PHE A 93 -0.80 15.46 -7.42
C PHE A 93 -0.69 14.65 -8.72
N GLY A 94 -1.29 13.45 -8.73
CA GLY A 94 -1.25 12.50 -9.83
C GLY A 94 0.08 11.74 -9.99
N ARG A 95 1.13 12.09 -9.23
CA ARG A 95 2.39 11.32 -9.22
C ARG A 95 2.25 10.06 -8.37
N TYR A 96 3.02 9.05 -8.70
CA TYR A 96 3.04 7.77 -7.99
C TYR A 96 4.45 7.40 -7.52
N PHE A 97 4.49 6.48 -6.57
CA PHE A 97 5.67 5.75 -6.12
C PHE A 97 5.38 4.27 -6.21
N THR A 98 6.35 3.49 -6.66
CA THR A 98 6.25 2.03 -6.75
C THR A 98 7.42 1.38 -6.01
N ILE A 99 7.14 0.24 -5.41
CA ILE A 99 8.14 -0.57 -4.73
C ILE A 99 7.77 -2.05 -4.82
N GLU A 100 8.76 -2.92 -4.95
CA GLU A 100 8.58 -4.33 -4.69
C GLU A 100 8.74 -4.59 -3.19
N LEU A 101 7.68 -5.08 -2.53
CA LEU A 101 7.72 -5.50 -1.12
C LEU A 101 7.67 -7.02 -1.06
N THR A 102 8.54 -7.60 -0.23
CA THR A 102 8.61 -9.04 -0.03
C THR A 102 8.56 -9.41 1.45
N SER A 103 8.10 -10.61 1.77
CA SER A 103 8.15 -11.14 3.12
C SER A 103 9.59 -11.28 3.67
N GLU A 104 10.59 -11.30 2.81
CA GLU A 104 12.01 -11.51 3.17
C GLU A 104 12.77 -10.22 3.45
N SER A 105 12.31 -9.08 2.89
CA SER A 105 13.03 -7.80 3.01
C SER A 105 12.91 -7.17 4.40
N GLY A 106 11.86 -7.49 5.14
CA GLY A 106 11.54 -6.82 6.40
C GLY A 106 11.10 -5.37 6.25
N GLU A 107 10.81 -4.96 5.03
CA GLU A 107 10.36 -3.62 4.71
C GLU A 107 8.84 -3.47 4.84
N MET A 108 8.44 -2.26 5.21
CA MET A 108 7.05 -1.84 5.30
C MET A 108 6.91 -0.52 4.56
N LEU A 109 5.73 -0.27 3.98
CA LEU A 109 5.43 0.98 3.32
C LEU A 109 4.43 1.78 4.15
N TRP A 110 4.78 3.01 4.48
CA TRP A 110 3.86 4.01 5.01
C TRP A 110 3.31 4.87 3.86
N ILE A 111 1.99 4.89 3.74
CA ILE A 111 1.24 5.75 2.81
C ILE A 111 0.36 6.66 3.65
N PRO A 112 0.52 8.01 3.60
CA PRO A 112 -0.28 8.94 4.37
C PRO A 112 -1.74 9.01 3.91
N PRO A 113 -2.65 9.62 4.71
CA PRO A 113 -4.00 9.95 4.26
C PRO A 113 -3.99 10.83 2.99
N GLY A 114 -4.98 10.62 2.11
CA GLY A 114 -5.13 11.38 0.87
C GLY A 114 -4.39 10.77 -0.34
N PHE A 115 -3.84 9.58 -0.17
CA PHE A 115 -3.25 8.82 -1.25
C PHE A 115 -4.19 7.69 -1.72
N GLY A 116 -4.12 7.36 -3.00
CA GLY A 116 -4.61 6.09 -3.54
C GLY A 116 -3.56 5.00 -3.35
N HIS A 117 -4.03 3.77 -3.14
CA HIS A 117 -3.18 2.61 -2.92
C HIS A 117 -3.64 1.43 -3.76
N ALA A 118 -2.67 0.74 -4.36
CA ALA A 118 -2.88 -0.52 -5.08
C ALA A 118 -1.68 -1.46 -4.91
N PHE A 119 -1.90 -2.75 -5.10
CA PHE A 119 -0.83 -3.71 -5.24
C PHE A 119 -1.16 -4.80 -6.26
N LEU A 120 -0.13 -5.35 -6.89
CA LEU A 120 -0.17 -6.52 -7.74
C LEU A 120 0.56 -7.68 -7.06
N ALA A 121 -0.08 -8.83 -6.92
CA ALA A 121 0.54 -10.04 -6.39
C ALA A 121 1.53 -10.65 -7.40
N MET A 122 2.81 -10.75 -7.02
CA MET A 122 3.91 -11.19 -7.89
C MET A 122 4.24 -12.68 -7.75
N THR A 123 3.75 -13.33 -6.69
CA THR A 123 3.97 -14.75 -6.40
C THR A 123 2.66 -15.52 -6.34
N ASP A 124 2.71 -16.85 -6.37
CA ASP A 124 1.52 -17.71 -6.44
C ASP A 124 0.59 -17.59 -5.22
N GLN A 125 1.16 -17.17 -4.08
CA GLN A 125 0.42 -16.83 -2.89
C GLN A 125 1.07 -15.60 -2.24
N VAL A 126 0.27 -14.60 -1.92
CA VAL A 126 0.69 -13.39 -1.24
C VAL A 126 -0.15 -13.19 0.01
N GLY A 127 0.49 -13.13 1.15
CA GLY A 127 -0.09 -12.66 2.40
C GLY A 127 0.22 -11.16 2.56
N PHE A 128 -0.82 -10.33 2.64
CA PHE A 128 -0.73 -8.88 2.68
C PHE A 128 -1.45 -8.33 3.90
N ALA A 129 -0.74 -7.66 4.79
CA ALA A 129 -1.25 -7.11 6.03
C ALA A 129 -1.04 -5.60 6.09
N TYR A 130 -2.01 -4.87 6.61
CA TYR A 130 -1.87 -3.42 6.81
C TYR A 130 -2.71 -2.89 7.97
N LYS A 131 -2.13 -1.93 8.69
CA LYS A 131 -2.79 -1.12 9.71
C LYS A 131 -3.28 0.17 9.09
N VAL A 132 -4.41 0.69 9.58
CA VAL A 132 -4.97 1.97 9.10
C VAL A 132 -5.27 2.93 10.24
N THR A 133 -5.20 4.24 9.94
CA THR A 133 -5.39 5.33 10.90
C THR A 133 -6.84 5.77 11.06
N ASP A 134 -7.75 5.29 10.20
CA ASP A 134 -9.18 5.56 10.28
C ASP A 134 -9.97 4.33 9.83
N TYR A 135 -11.25 4.26 10.19
CA TYR A 135 -12.09 3.11 9.89
C TYR A 135 -12.44 3.02 8.40
N TYR A 136 -12.64 1.79 7.94
CA TYR A 136 -13.18 1.56 6.61
C TYR A 136 -14.62 2.05 6.50
N SER A 137 -14.88 2.87 5.49
CA SER A 137 -16.19 3.41 5.18
C SER A 137 -16.56 3.09 3.72
N PRO A 138 -17.44 2.09 3.48
CA PRO A 138 -17.87 1.75 2.12
C PRO A 138 -18.47 2.92 1.34
N ALA A 139 -19.18 3.82 2.03
CA ALA A 139 -19.79 5.00 1.42
C ALA A 139 -18.76 6.04 0.95
N ALA A 140 -17.60 6.09 1.63
CA ALA A 140 -16.51 7.01 1.33
C ALA A 140 -15.49 6.44 0.34
N GLU A 141 -15.47 5.14 0.13
CA GLU A 141 -14.51 4.48 -0.74
C GLU A 141 -14.72 4.84 -2.20
N ARG A 142 -13.61 5.05 -2.88
CA ARG A 142 -13.54 5.27 -4.35
C ARG A 142 -12.39 4.46 -4.92
N THR A 143 -12.53 4.15 -6.20
CA THR A 143 -11.52 3.42 -6.99
C THR A 143 -11.16 4.23 -8.23
N ILE A 144 -9.88 4.36 -8.50
CA ILE A 144 -9.35 4.83 -9.78
C ILE A 144 -8.98 3.60 -10.60
N LEU A 145 -9.18 3.67 -11.90
CA LEU A 145 -8.82 2.60 -12.82
C LEU A 145 -7.32 2.29 -12.70
N TRP A 146 -6.97 1.04 -12.46
CA TRP A 146 -5.60 0.62 -12.22
C TRP A 146 -4.64 0.92 -13.38
N ASN A 147 -5.13 0.90 -14.62
CA ASN A 147 -4.40 1.21 -15.84
C ASN A 147 -4.75 2.59 -16.43
N ASP A 148 -5.13 3.54 -15.59
CA ASP A 148 -5.42 4.92 -16.00
C ASP A 148 -4.19 5.49 -16.74
N PRO A 149 -4.36 5.92 -18.01
CA PRO A 149 -3.25 6.38 -18.84
C PRO A 149 -2.67 7.73 -18.38
N GLU A 150 -3.42 8.55 -17.64
CA GLU A 150 -2.93 9.83 -17.12
C GLU A 150 -2.00 9.63 -15.94
N ILE A 151 -2.24 8.60 -15.12
CA ILE A 151 -1.32 8.21 -14.05
C ILE A 151 -0.13 7.43 -14.62
N GLY A 152 -0.38 6.50 -15.55
CA GLY A 152 0.66 5.80 -16.32
C GLY A 152 1.54 4.88 -15.47
N ILE A 153 0.96 4.13 -14.52
CA ILE A 153 1.71 3.18 -13.68
C ILE A 153 2.31 2.06 -14.55
N PRO A 154 3.64 1.81 -14.46
CA PRO A 154 4.32 0.79 -15.26
C PRO A 154 4.16 -0.62 -14.63
N TRP A 155 2.95 -1.16 -14.69
CA TRP A 155 2.69 -2.49 -14.16
C TRP A 155 3.58 -3.54 -14.81
N PRO A 156 4.18 -4.48 -14.04
CA PRO A 156 5.12 -5.48 -14.57
C PRO A 156 4.45 -6.62 -15.35
N VAL A 157 3.13 -6.54 -15.57
CA VAL A 157 2.35 -7.53 -16.32
C VAL A 157 1.40 -6.85 -17.30
N GLY A 158 1.07 -7.53 -18.38
CA GLY A 158 0.12 -7.02 -19.37
C GLY A 158 -1.34 -7.08 -18.88
N PRO A 159 -2.23 -6.27 -19.48
CA PRO A 159 -3.63 -6.15 -19.06
C PRO A 159 -4.41 -7.47 -19.15
N ASP A 160 -4.07 -8.34 -20.09
CA ASP A 160 -4.74 -9.64 -20.27
C ASP A 160 -4.39 -10.65 -19.16
N THR A 161 -3.36 -10.36 -18.37
CA THR A 161 -2.87 -11.25 -17.30
C THR A 161 -3.41 -10.88 -15.93
N VAL A 162 -3.81 -9.61 -15.76
CA VAL A 162 -4.25 -9.05 -14.46
C VAL A 162 -5.63 -9.59 -14.08
N VAL A 163 -5.75 -10.03 -12.83
CA VAL A 163 -7.01 -10.43 -12.22
C VAL A 163 -7.49 -9.34 -11.28
N VAL A 164 -8.57 -8.66 -11.63
CA VAL A 164 -9.19 -7.59 -10.82
C VAL A 164 -10.63 -7.97 -10.45
N SER A 165 -11.11 -7.47 -9.31
CA SER A 165 -12.51 -7.62 -8.92
C SER A 165 -13.44 -6.83 -9.86
N GLU A 166 -14.75 -7.18 -9.88
CA GLU A 166 -15.75 -6.41 -10.64
C GLU A 166 -15.74 -4.95 -10.22
N LYS A 167 -15.65 -4.68 -8.91
CA LYS A 167 -15.55 -3.34 -8.34
C LYS A 167 -14.35 -2.55 -8.88
N ASP A 168 -13.21 -3.19 -9.08
CA ASP A 168 -11.98 -2.54 -9.56
C ASP A 168 -11.96 -2.38 -11.09
N ARG A 169 -12.94 -2.99 -11.79
CA ARG A 169 -13.20 -2.78 -13.22
C ARG A 169 -14.18 -1.65 -13.49
N GLU A 170 -15.08 -1.36 -12.54
CA GLU A 170 -16.04 -0.28 -12.68
C GLU A 170 -15.37 1.07 -12.50
N ILE A 171 -15.47 1.89 -13.53
CA ILE A 171 -14.77 3.15 -13.69
C ILE A 171 -15.33 4.21 -12.74
N GLY A 172 -14.61 4.47 -11.65
CA GLY A 172 -14.59 5.80 -11.10
C GLY A 172 -13.41 6.54 -11.72
N ARG A 173 -13.59 7.28 -12.81
CA ARG A 173 -12.55 8.20 -13.27
C ARG A 173 -12.27 9.16 -12.13
N ALA A 174 -10.99 9.37 -11.81
CA ALA A 174 -10.58 10.52 -11.03
C ALA A 174 -11.01 11.76 -11.84
N HIS A 175 -12.22 12.23 -11.60
CA HIS A 175 -12.59 13.55 -12.10
C HIS A 175 -11.78 14.55 -11.28
N VAL A 176 -10.71 14.98 -11.88
CA VAL A 176 -9.90 16.13 -11.47
C VAL A 176 -10.77 17.40 -11.53
#